data_c303be92b48df03e49d5dd67c9dddd1e
#
_entry.id   c303be92b48df03e49d5dd67c9dddd1e
#
_cell.length_a   1.000
_cell.length_b   1.000
_cell.length_c   1.000
_cell.angle_alpha   90.00
_cell.angle_beta   90.00
_cell.angle_gamma   90.00
#
_symmetry.space_group_name_H-M   'P 1'
#
loop_
_entity.id
_entity.type
_entity.pdbx_description
1 polymer ?
#
loop_
_entity_poly.entity_id
_entity_poly.type
_entity_poly.pdbx_seq_one_letter_code
_entity_poly.pdbx_strand_id
1 'polypeptide(L)'
;MENNIEYIDIERLKQYGQQNRCIDDYLFMTDKMENILQGTKVIKMKVFLLVYCVEGEIKLELNNQVYHLTKDDLLVSLPNMLIGEVVASSCCKVRILCFSGRFVHRLTQTEKYTWQSFHYLRKNPLKRFNEEKEKNLFNQYLNLIESKIGLGGDVYQREILLYLSSAFFTELIAATGRMMADTEEGGRRLVNQPDFIFKRFVERLAADNGRHRTLEYYAGQFCYSPKYLSRIIKRISGKNALTLIHENAIEHIIRELKHSSKSIKEIAADFEFSNVSFFSQYVKKHLGVTPSEYRSNITGDK
;
A
#
# COMPACT_ATOMS: atom_id res chain seq x y z
N MET A 1 -17.49 2.07 -26.21
CA MET A 1 -16.64 3.15 -25.71
C MET A 1 -15.70 2.51 -24.69
N GLU A 2 -14.44 2.31 -25.04
CA GLU A 2 -13.44 1.81 -24.09
C GLU A 2 -13.25 2.88 -23.02
N ASN A 3 -13.65 2.58 -21.80
CA ASN A 3 -13.34 3.42 -20.65
C ASN A 3 -11.83 3.40 -20.47
N ASN A 4 -11.16 4.43 -20.92
CA ASN A 4 -9.73 4.61 -20.79
C ASN A 4 -9.42 4.89 -19.31
N ILE A 5 -9.26 3.81 -18.50
CA ILE A 5 -8.92 3.90 -17.07
C ILE A 5 -7.46 4.33 -16.98
N GLU A 6 -7.21 5.49 -16.42
CA GLU A 6 -5.88 5.99 -16.17
C GLU A 6 -5.32 5.38 -14.88
N TYR A 7 -4.05 4.89 -14.92
CA TYR A 7 -3.37 4.33 -13.76
C TYR A 7 -2.37 5.34 -13.22
N ILE A 8 -2.49 5.64 -11.92
CA ILE A 8 -1.58 6.58 -11.24
C ILE A 8 -0.81 5.85 -10.13
N ASP A 9 0.51 5.91 -10.22
CA ASP A 9 1.47 5.47 -9.21
C ASP A 9 2.35 6.65 -8.75
N ILE A 10 3.32 6.39 -7.85
CA ILE A 10 4.22 7.44 -7.34
C ILE A 10 5.05 8.08 -8.46
N GLU A 11 5.51 7.31 -9.44
CA GLU A 11 6.33 7.82 -10.54
C GLU A 11 5.55 8.86 -11.36
N ARG A 12 4.28 8.57 -11.63
CA ARG A 12 3.41 9.49 -12.35
C ARG A 12 3.04 10.72 -11.51
N LEU A 13 2.85 10.54 -10.20
CA LEU A 13 2.59 11.65 -9.28
C LEU A 13 3.75 12.65 -9.23
N LYS A 14 4.99 12.19 -9.33
CA LYS A 14 6.18 13.06 -9.41
C LYS A 14 6.12 14.04 -10.60
N GLN A 15 5.48 13.66 -11.69
CA GLN A 15 5.33 14.51 -12.87
C GLN A 15 4.37 15.69 -12.64
N TYR A 16 3.43 15.57 -11.69
CA TYR A 16 2.44 16.59 -11.36
C TYR A 16 2.84 17.50 -10.19
N GLY A 17 3.86 17.12 -9.40
CA GLY A 17 4.27 17.84 -8.20
C GLY A 17 5.62 18.56 -8.32
N GLN A 18 5.88 19.51 -7.44
CA GLN A 18 7.22 20.06 -7.26
C GLN A 18 8.14 18.95 -6.74
N GLN A 19 9.34 18.80 -7.31
CA GLN A 19 10.31 17.74 -6.98
C GLN A 19 10.64 17.62 -5.48
N ASN A 20 10.42 18.67 -4.70
CA ASN A 20 10.75 18.74 -3.28
C ASN A 20 9.72 18.10 -2.34
N ARG A 21 8.60 17.55 -2.85
CA ARG A 21 7.54 16.94 -2.03
C ARG A 21 7.45 15.42 -2.18
N CYS A 22 8.52 14.78 -2.62
CA CYS A 22 8.62 13.34 -2.80
C CYS A 22 9.78 12.76 -2.01
N ILE A 23 9.63 11.52 -1.54
CA ILE A 23 10.73 10.71 -1.01
C ILE A 23 10.81 9.45 -1.85
N ASP A 24 11.81 9.35 -2.69
CA ASP A 24 12.01 8.22 -3.60
C ASP A 24 10.69 7.83 -4.31
N ASP A 25 10.38 6.53 -4.31
CA ASP A 25 9.12 5.94 -4.74
C ASP A 25 8.20 5.55 -3.57
N TYR A 26 8.41 6.09 -2.36
CA TYR A 26 7.69 5.71 -1.14
C TYR A 26 6.56 6.66 -0.76
N LEU A 27 6.81 7.96 -0.83
CA LEU A 27 5.89 9.00 -0.37
C LEU A 27 5.83 10.15 -1.36
N PHE A 28 4.63 10.63 -1.63
CA PHE A 28 4.34 11.88 -2.32
C PHE A 28 3.35 12.69 -1.49
N MET A 29 3.58 13.99 -1.36
CA MET A 29 2.70 14.92 -0.65
C MET A 29 2.43 16.16 -1.50
N THR A 30 1.18 16.64 -1.53
CA THR A 30 0.78 17.88 -2.21
C THR A 30 -0.44 18.51 -1.54
N ASP A 31 -0.59 19.82 -1.71
CA ASP A 31 -1.77 20.61 -1.38
C ASP A 31 -2.63 20.95 -2.61
N LYS A 32 -2.18 20.55 -3.81
CA LYS A 32 -2.83 20.83 -5.08
C LYS A 32 -3.61 19.61 -5.59
N MET A 33 -4.91 19.62 -5.38
CA MET A 33 -5.81 18.58 -5.85
C MET A 33 -5.92 18.57 -7.38
N GLU A 34 -5.82 19.73 -8.00
CA GLU A 34 -5.95 19.96 -9.44
C GLU A 34 -5.01 19.10 -10.28
N ASN A 35 -3.82 18.83 -9.76
CA ASN A 35 -2.81 18.06 -10.47
C ASN A 35 -3.06 16.55 -10.47
N ILE A 36 -3.87 16.04 -9.54
CA ILE A 36 -4.05 14.59 -9.33
C ILE A 36 -5.45 14.13 -9.71
N LEU A 37 -6.47 14.94 -9.43
CA LEU A 37 -7.86 14.53 -9.42
C LEU A 37 -8.76 15.38 -10.36
N GLN A 38 -8.19 16.19 -11.27
CA GLN A 38 -8.98 16.98 -12.20
C GLN A 38 -9.46 16.19 -13.41
N GLY A 39 -10.75 16.28 -13.68
CA GLY A 39 -11.39 15.84 -14.91
C GLY A 39 -12.37 14.70 -14.74
N THR A 40 -13.16 14.45 -15.77
CA THR A 40 -14.20 13.41 -15.86
C THR A 40 -13.63 11.99 -16.09
N LYS A 41 -12.32 11.79 -15.95
CA LYS A 41 -11.67 10.48 -16.18
C LYS A 41 -11.67 9.65 -14.92
N VAL A 42 -12.05 8.39 -15.06
CA VAL A 42 -11.92 7.41 -13.99
C VAL A 42 -10.43 7.06 -13.79
N ILE A 43 -9.93 7.31 -12.60
CA ILE A 43 -8.53 7.09 -12.23
C ILE A 43 -8.44 5.88 -11.32
N LYS A 44 -7.50 4.99 -11.59
CA LYS A 44 -7.18 3.87 -10.71
C LYS A 44 -5.85 4.12 -10.02
N MET A 45 -5.91 4.42 -8.71
CA MET A 45 -4.72 4.68 -7.92
C MET A 45 -4.02 3.38 -7.55
N LYS A 46 -2.71 3.27 -7.86
CA LYS A 46 -1.86 2.16 -7.41
C LYS A 46 -1.21 2.40 -6.04
N VAL A 47 -1.57 3.50 -5.40
CA VAL A 47 -1.02 3.97 -4.13
C VAL A 47 -2.11 4.00 -3.06
N PHE A 48 -1.70 4.04 -1.80
CA PHE A 48 -2.57 4.47 -0.71
C PHE A 48 -2.67 6.00 -0.80
N LEU A 49 -3.88 6.50 -0.93
CA LEU A 49 -4.16 7.93 -1.03
C LEU A 49 -4.92 8.38 0.22
N LEU A 50 -4.41 9.42 0.85
CA LEU A 50 -5.08 10.12 1.94
C LEU A 50 -5.40 11.54 1.46
N VAL A 51 -6.66 11.93 1.59
CA VAL A 51 -7.14 13.29 1.29
C VAL A 51 -7.70 13.88 2.56
N TYR A 52 -7.01 14.85 3.15
CA TYR A 52 -7.45 15.59 4.32
C TYR A 52 -7.99 16.96 3.90
N CYS A 53 -9.26 17.23 4.19
CA CYS A 53 -9.89 18.50 3.90
C CYS A 53 -9.57 19.51 5.02
N VAL A 54 -8.77 20.53 4.70
CA VAL A 54 -8.38 21.59 5.65
C VAL A 54 -9.43 22.67 5.73
N GLU A 55 -10.03 23.03 4.56
CA GLU A 55 -11.03 24.06 4.42
C GLU A 55 -11.89 23.80 3.19
N GLY A 56 -13.16 24.23 3.21
CA GLY A 56 -14.09 24.03 2.11
C GLY A 56 -14.73 22.65 2.10
N GLU A 57 -15.15 22.22 0.93
CA GLU A 57 -15.87 20.97 0.71
C GLU A 57 -15.39 20.28 -0.56
N ILE A 58 -15.39 18.93 -0.52
CA ILE A 58 -15.06 18.08 -1.65
C ILE A 58 -16.15 17.02 -1.80
N LYS A 59 -16.67 16.90 -3.00
CA LYS A 59 -17.47 15.75 -3.42
C LYS A 59 -16.64 14.90 -4.35
N LEU A 60 -16.48 13.63 -4.03
CA LEU A 60 -15.73 12.71 -4.87
C LEU A 60 -16.40 11.34 -4.93
N GLU A 61 -16.24 10.68 -6.06
CA GLU A 61 -16.69 9.31 -6.26
C GLU A 61 -15.53 8.34 -6.04
N LEU A 62 -15.74 7.33 -5.18
CA LEU A 62 -14.79 6.28 -4.90
C LEU A 62 -15.47 4.91 -5.03
N ASN A 63 -15.04 4.08 -6.00
CA ASN A 63 -15.68 2.79 -6.33
C ASN A 63 -17.20 2.91 -6.56
N ASN A 64 -17.65 3.87 -7.33
CA ASN A 64 -19.06 4.15 -7.63
C ASN A 64 -19.90 4.61 -6.42
N GLN A 65 -19.25 5.02 -5.35
CA GLN A 65 -19.89 5.58 -4.17
C GLN A 65 -19.45 7.02 -3.96
N VAL A 66 -20.41 7.93 -3.77
CA VAL A 66 -20.14 9.37 -3.61
C VAL A 66 -19.90 9.69 -2.13
N TYR A 67 -18.80 10.37 -1.87
CA TYR A 67 -18.40 10.85 -0.54
C TYR A 67 -18.34 12.37 -0.53
N HIS A 68 -18.84 12.96 0.56
CA HIS A 68 -18.74 14.38 0.83
C HIS A 68 -17.78 14.60 1.99
N LEU A 69 -16.69 15.29 1.72
CA LEU A 69 -15.71 15.71 2.70
C LEU A 69 -15.96 17.18 3.02
N THR A 70 -15.97 17.48 4.29
CA THR A 70 -15.98 18.84 4.84
C THR A 70 -14.71 19.06 5.63
N LYS A 71 -14.55 20.26 6.18
CA LYS A 71 -13.40 20.59 7.02
C LYS A 71 -13.13 19.52 8.09
N ASP A 72 -11.88 19.14 8.24
CA ASP A 72 -11.35 18.13 9.16
C ASP A 72 -11.72 16.68 8.81
N ASP A 73 -12.37 16.41 7.67
CA ASP A 73 -12.62 15.05 7.19
C ASP A 73 -11.37 14.48 6.51
N LEU A 74 -11.10 13.20 6.74
CA LEU A 74 -10.05 12.41 6.10
C LEU A 74 -10.63 11.28 5.25
N LEU A 75 -10.33 11.27 3.96
CA LEU A 75 -10.62 10.13 3.10
C LEU A 75 -9.37 9.27 2.92
N VAL A 76 -9.53 7.96 3.04
CA VAL A 76 -8.47 6.97 2.83
C VAL A 76 -8.86 6.05 1.67
N SER A 77 -8.16 6.19 0.54
CA SER A 77 -8.32 5.29 -0.61
C SER A 77 -7.20 4.26 -0.63
N LEU A 78 -7.58 2.98 -0.68
CA LEU A 78 -6.64 1.88 -0.79
C LEU A 78 -6.19 1.68 -2.25
N PRO A 79 -5.05 1.02 -2.49
CA PRO A 79 -4.62 0.70 -3.85
C PRO A 79 -5.69 -0.07 -4.63
N ASN A 80 -5.78 0.24 -5.92
CA ASN A 80 -6.72 -0.31 -6.88
C ASN A 80 -8.19 0.10 -6.69
N MET A 81 -8.50 1.08 -5.84
CA MET A 81 -9.80 1.73 -5.83
C MET A 81 -9.89 2.70 -7.02
N LEU A 82 -11.11 2.83 -7.55
CA LEU A 82 -11.42 3.73 -8.67
C LEU A 82 -11.87 5.06 -8.10
N ILE A 83 -11.23 6.15 -8.53
CA ILE A 83 -11.67 7.51 -8.25
C ILE A 83 -12.37 8.03 -9.52
N GLY A 84 -13.61 8.43 -9.37
CA GLY A 84 -14.42 9.03 -10.42
C GLY A 84 -14.40 10.55 -10.36
N GLU A 85 -15.57 11.15 -10.56
CA GLU A 85 -15.72 12.61 -10.55
C GLU A 85 -15.29 13.21 -9.21
N VAL A 86 -14.52 14.30 -9.29
CA VAL A 86 -14.11 15.10 -8.11
C VAL A 86 -14.51 16.55 -8.34
N VAL A 87 -15.32 17.08 -7.43
CA VAL A 87 -15.78 18.47 -7.42
C VAL A 87 -15.40 19.07 -6.08
N ALA A 88 -14.71 20.22 -6.12
CA ALA A 88 -14.32 20.96 -4.93
C ALA A 88 -14.88 22.38 -4.94
N SER A 89 -15.14 22.92 -3.76
CA SER A 89 -15.50 24.34 -3.60
C SER A 89 -14.31 25.23 -3.96
N SER A 90 -14.58 26.48 -4.36
CA SER A 90 -13.54 27.44 -4.76
C SER A 90 -12.57 27.80 -3.64
N CYS A 91 -12.99 27.66 -2.38
CA CYS A 91 -12.15 27.90 -1.19
C CYS A 91 -11.50 26.61 -0.63
N CYS A 92 -11.59 25.50 -1.36
CA CYS A 92 -11.11 24.22 -0.88
C CYS A 92 -9.59 24.21 -0.72
N LYS A 93 -9.15 23.81 0.49
CA LYS A 93 -7.75 23.53 0.79
C LYS A 93 -7.63 22.10 1.28
N VAL A 94 -6.66 21.38 0.73
CA VAL A 94 -6.43 19.98 1.05
C VAL A 94 -4.97 19.70 1.39
N ARG A 95 -4.74 18.58 2.09
CA ARG A 95 -3.44 17.94 2.17
C ARG A 95 -3.61 16.52 1.63
N ILE A 96 -2.84 16.19 0.63
CA ILE A 96 -2.88 14.88 -0.03
C ILE A 96 -1.56 14.17 0.22
N LEU A 97 -1.64 12.94 0.77
CA LEU A 97 -0.51 12.05 0.94
C LEU A 97 -0.74 10.78 0.14
N CYS A 98 0.29 10.35 -0.58
CA CYS A 98 0.27 9.10 -1.32
C CYS A 98 1.44 8.23 -0.84
N PHE A 99 1.14 7.01 -0.42
CA PHE A 99 2.15 6.02 -0.04
C PHE A 99 2.18 4.89 -1.06
N SER A 100 3.37 4.50 -1.50
CA SER A 100 3.50 3.36 -2.39
C SER A 100 3.08 2.06 -1.70
N GLY A 101 2.61 1.09 -2.50
CA GLY A 101 2.28 -0.23 -1.99
C GLY A 101 3.48 -0.92 -1.33
N ARG A 102 4.71 -0.70 -1.84
CA ARG A 102 5.95 -1.22 -1.26
C ARG A 102 6.21 -0.68 0.14
N PHE A 103 6.01 0.63 0.34
CA PHE A 103 6.18 1.25 1.65
C PHE A 103 5.20 0.67 2.66
N VAL A 104 3.91 0.64 2.32
CA VAL A 104 2.87 0.12 3.22
C VAL A 104 3.08 -1.37 3.51
N HIS A 105 3.43 -2.17 2.50
CA HIS A 105 3.75 -3.58 2.70
C HIS A 105 4.90 -3.79 3.69
N ARG A 106 5.94 -2.95 3.63
CA ARG A 106 7.08 -2.98 4.56
C ARG A 106 6.66 -2.69 6.00
N LEU A 107 5.71 -1.76 6.21
CA LEU A 107 5.16 -1.44 7.53
C LEU A 107 4.26 -2.54 8.08
N THR A 108 3.52 -3.21 7.22
CA THR A 108 2.46 -4.15 7.61
C THR A 108 2.94 -5.57 7.84
N GLN A 109 4.20 -5.88 7.54
CA GLN A 109 4.78 -7.21 7.80
C GLN A 109 4.80 -7.59 9.29
N THR A 110 4.76 -6.61 10.19
CA THR A 110 4.88 -6.81 11.63
C THR A 110 3.56 -6.79 12.39
N GLU A 111 2.44 -6.37 11.78
CA GLU A 111 1.23 -6.09 12.54
C GLU A 111 0.03 -6.97 12.18
N LYS A 112 -0.42 -7.74 13.19
CA LYS A 112 -1.55 -8.66 13.15
C LYS A 112 -2.90 -8.02 12.78
N TYR A 113 -3.06 -6.71 12.93
CA TYR A 113 -4.34 -6.01 12.79
C TYR A 113 -4.50 -5.22 11.49
N THR A 114 -3.46 -5.07 10.72
CA THR A 114 -3.43 -4.16 9.55
C THR A 114 -4.42 -4.56 8.45
N TRP A 115 -4.58 -5.86 8.19
CA TRP A 115 -5.51 -6.33 7.17
C TRP A 115 -6.98 -6.07 7.53
N GLN A 116 -7.34 -6.13 8.82
CA GLN A 116 -8.70 -5.84 9.31
C GLN A 116 -9.02 -4.37 9.10
N SER A 117 -8.05 -3.51 9.44
CA SER A 117 -8.16 -2.07 9.21
C SER A 117 -8.29 -1.74 7.73
N PHE A 118 -7.55 -2.42 6.84
CA PHE A 118 -7.72 -2.22 5.40
C PHE A 118 -9.08 -2.69 4.88
N HIS A 119 -9.57 -3.81 5.39
CA HIS A 119 -10.91 -4.27 5.02
C HIS A 119 -12.00 -3.29 5.46
N TYR A 120 -11.88 -2.77 6.68
CA TYR A 120 -12.77 -1.74 7.22
C TYR A 120 -12.68 -0.45 6.38
N LEU A 121 -11.49 0.06 6.12
CA LEU A 121 -11.25 1.28 5.32
C LEU A 121 -11.76 1.14 3.88
N ARG A 122 -11.74 -0.06 3.31
CA ARG A 122 -12.34 -0.30 1.98
C ARG A 122 -13.84 -0.05 1.95
N LYS A 123 -14.54 -0.37 3.04
CA LYS A 123 -16.00 -0.16 3.18
C LYS A 123 -16.32 1.24 3.72
N ASN A 124 -15.46 1.76 4.58
CA ASN A 124 -15.62 3.01 5.31
C ASN A 124 -14.40 3.91 5.08
N PRO A 125 -14.21 4.44 3.85
CA PRO A 125 -13.02 5.21 3.51
C PRO A 125 -13.01 6.62 4.13
N LEU A 126 -14.17 7.15 4.54
CA LEU A 126 -14.30 8.47 5.14
C LEU A 126 -14.19 8.35 6.66
N LYS A 127 -13.17 9.03 7.23
CA LYS A 127 -12.96 9.17 8.67
C LYS A 127 -13.30 10.59 9.10
N ARG A 128 -14.14 10.68 10.11
CA ARG A 128 -14.40 11.91 10.87
C ARG A 128 -13.76 11.77 12.24
N PHE A 129 -13.03 12.80 12.68
CA PHE A 129 -12.41 12.79 13.98
C PHE A 129 -13.45 13.14 15.05
N ASN A 130 -13.67 12.24 15.99
CA ASN A 130 -14.62 12.42 17.07
C ASN A 130 -14.04 13.23 18.23
N GLU A 131 -12.70 13.17 18.40
CA GLU A 131 -11.99 13.87 19.48
C GLU A 131 -11.00 14.87 18.92
N GLU A 132 -10.99 16.08 19.53
CA GLU A 132 -10.04 17.15 19.18
C GLU A 132 -8.58 16.70 19.38
N LYS A 133 -8.30 15.85 20.38
CA LYS A 133 -6.97 15.31 20.62
C LYS A 133 -6.47 14.45 19.45
N GLU A 134 -7.33 13.59 18.91
CA GLU A 134 -6.99 12.74 17.77
C GLU A 134 -6.71 13.57 16.52
N LYS A 135 -7.56 14.58 16.26
CA LYS A 135 -7.37 15.52 15.16
C LYS A 135 -6.05 16.30 15.29
N ASN A 136 -5.76 16.81 16.50
CA ASN A 136 -4.53 17.54 16.75
C ASN A 136 -3.28 16.66 16.56
N LEU A 137 -3.30 15.43 17.05
CA LEU A 137 -2.20 14.49 16.83
C LEU A 137 -1.99 14.20 15.34
N PHE A 138 -3.07 13.98 14.60
CA PHE A 138 -3.02 13.76 13.15
C PHE A 138 -2.38 14.95 12.42
N ASN A 139 -2.82 16.18 12.75
CA ASN A 139 -2.25 17.40 12.17
C ASN A 139 -0.77 17.60 12.54
N GLN A 140 -0.34 17.23 13.75
CA GLN A 140 1.08 17.28 14.14
C GLN A 140 1.94 16.36 13.25
N TYR A 141 1.50 15.13 12.98
CA TYR A 141 2.18 14.24 12.04
C TYR A 141 2.28 14.83 10.64
N LEU A 142 1.19 15.38 10.11
CA LEU A 142 1.18 16.01 8.79
C LEU A 142 2.17 17.16 8.72
N ASN A 143 2.17 18.04 9.74
CA ASN A 143 3.07 19.19 9.81
C ASN A 143 4.54 18.77 9.90
N LEU A 144 4.86 17.72 10.69
CA LEU A 144 6.22 17.20 10.81
C LEU A 144 6.71 16.60 9.48
N ILE A 145 5.88 15.79 8.81
CA ILE A 145 6.21 15.22 7.52
C ILE A 145 6.44 16.33 6.48
N GLU A 146 5.54 17.31 6.41
CA GLU A 146 5.62 18.42 5.47
C GLU A 146 6.88 19.28 5.70
N SER A 147 7.17 19.60 6.95
CA SER A 147 8.36 20.38 7.33
C SER A 147 9.64 19.65 6.94
N LYS A 148 9.70 18.34 7.16
CA LYS A 148 10.90 17.55 6.83
C LYS A 148 11.07 17.32 5.33
N ILE A 149 10.00 17.21 4.57
CA ILE A 149 10.10 17.11 3.09
C ILE A 149 10.69 18.40 2.51
N GLY A 150 10.35 19.57 3.08
CA GLY A 150 10.84 20.88 2.61
C GLY A 150 12.30 21.21 2.95
N LEU A 151 12.90 20.52 3.92
CA LEU A 151 14.26 20.78 4.42
C LEU A 151 15.32 19.94 3.66
N GLY A 152 15.48 20.08 2.36
CA GLY A 152 16.45 19.29 1.59
C GLY A 152 17.88 19.32 2.14
N GLY A 153 18.62 18.20 2.00
CA GLY A 153 20.09 18.14 2.15
C GLY A 153 20.68 17.45 3.37
N ASP A 154 19.86 16.91 4.29
CA ASP A 154 20.35 16.11 5.41
C ASP A 154 20.52 14.64 5.01
N VAL A 155 21.68 14.04 5.33
CA VAL A 155 21.98 12.61 5.06
C VAL A 155 20.92 11.69 5.71
N TYR A 156 20.38 12.06 6.86
CA TYR A 156 19.38 11.29 7.61
C TYR A 156 17.93 11.68 7.28
N GLN A 157 17.70 12.63 6.40
CA GLN A 157 16.36 13.11 6.06
C GLN A 157 15.43 11.98 5.59
N ARG A 158 15.97 11.11 4.75
CA ARG A 158 15.23 9.96 4.22
C ARG A 158 14.77 9.01 5.33
N GLU A 159 15.66 8.65 6.23
CA GLU A 159 15.37 7.76 7.37
C GLU A 159 14.37 8.41 8.33
N ILE A 160 14.55 9.68 8.65
CA ILE A 160 13.62 10.43 9.51
C ILE A 160 12.21 10.41 8.89
N LEU A 161 12.09 10.71 7.61
CA LEU A 161 10.80 10.72 6.92
C LEU A 161 10.17 9.34 6.83
N LEU A 162 10.96 8.28 6.63
CA LEU A 162 10.48 6.90 6.70
C LEU A 162 9.92 6.55 8.08
N TYR A 163 10.62 6.92 9.17
CA TYR A 163 10.16 6.68 10.53
C TYR A 163 8.93 7.50 10.90
N LEU A 164 8.89 8.78 10.55
CA LEU A 164 7.72 9.63 10.75
C LEU A 164 6.49 9.12 9.99
N SER A 165 6.67 8.74 8.73
CA SER A 165 5.61 8.17 7.92
C SER A 165 5.14 6.81 8.46
N SER A 166 6.06 6.01 9.00
CA SER A 166 5.74 4.74 9.65
C SER A 166 4.91 4.95 10.91
N ALA A 167 5.32 5.88 11.78
CA ALA A 167 4.58 6.23 12.99
C ALA A 167 3.18 6.78 12.66
N PHE A 168 3.09 7.70 11.70
CA PHE A 168 1.82 8.23 11.21
C PHE A 168 0.87 7.14 10.69
N PHE A 169 1.40 6.23 9.87
CA PHE A 169 0.60 5.16 9.31
C PHE A 169 0.13 4.16 10.36
N THR A 170 0.98 3.86 11.34
CA THR A 170 0.63 3.01 12.50
C THR A 170 -0.47 3.66 13.34
N GLU A 171 -0.41 4.98 13.58
CA GLU A 171 -1.46 5.71 14.28
C GLU A 171 -2.78 5.69 13.49
N LEU A 172 -2.74 5.85 12.16
CA LEU A 172 -3.93 5.73 11.31
C LEU A 172 -4.59 4.35 11.44
N ILE A 173 -3.78 3.28 11.46
CA ILE A 173 -4.28 1.91 11.67
C ILE A 173 -4.87 1.73 13.06
N ALA A 174 -4.21 2.25 14.10
CA ALA A 174 -4.70 2.20 15.47
C ALA A 174 -6.03 2.96 15.62
N ALA A 175 -6.12 4.15 15.05
CA ALA A 175 -7.35 4.94 15.01
C ALA A 175 -8.49 4.21 14.28
N THR A 176 -8.19 3.53 13.18
CA THR A 176 -9.16 2.69 12.47
C THR A 176 -9.62 1.52 13.35
N GLY A 177 -8.72 0.91 14.12
CA GLY A 177 -9.05 -0.14 15.09
C GLY A 177 -10.01 0.35 16.18
N ARG A 178 -9.82 1.57 16.69
CA ARG A 178 -10.76 2.20 17.66
C ARG A 178 -12.15 2.40 17.04
N MET A 179 -12.23 2.96 15.84
CA MET A 179 -13.51 3.12 15.13
C MET A 179 -14.24 1.79 14.88
N MET A 180 -13.49 0.72 14.59
CA MET A 180 -14.08 -0.62 14.44
C MET A 180 -14.66 -1.14 15.76
N ALA A 181 -14.04 -0.83 16.90
CA ALA A 181 -14.53 -1.26 18.21
C ALA A 181 -15.84 -0.54 18.61
N ASP A 182 -16.00 0.71 18.19
CA ASP A 182 -17.18 1.55 18.49
C ASP A 182 -18.41 1.23 17.62
N THR A 183 -18.23 0.47 16.53
CA THR A 183 -19.34 0.04 15.68
C THR A 183 -19.95 -1.27 16.19
N GLU A 184 -21.28 -1.42 16.10
CA GLU A 184 -21.99 -2.66 16.48
C GLU A 184 -21.47 -3.91 15.74
N GLU A 185 -20.83 -3.74 14.59
CA GLU A 185 -20.11 -4.79 13.86
C GLU A 185 -18.85 -5.28 14.62
N GLY A 186 -18.28 -4.48 15.52
CA GLY A 186 -17.17 -4.86 16.39
C GLY A 186 -17.56 -5.84 17.50
N GLY A 187 -18.81 -5.78 17.97
CA GLY A 187 -19.35 -6.63 19.04
C GLY A 187 -19.91 -7.98 18.58
N ARG A 188 -20.28 -8.11 17.31
CA ARG A 188 -20.79 -9.33 16.68
C ARG A 188 -19.89 -9.82 15.57
N ARG A 189 -18.64 -10.14 15.87
CA ARG A 189 -17.77 -10.84 14.89
C ARG A 189 -18.21 -12.29 14.71
N LEU A 190 -19.18 -12.48 13.86
CA LEU A 190 -19.11 -13.59 12.91
C LEU A 190 -17.94 -13.24 11.99
N VAL A 191 -16.77 -13.80 12.28
CA VAL A 191 -15.59 -13.72 11.38
C VAL A 191 -16.10 -14.16 10.01
N ASN A 192 -16.29 -13.20 9.09
CA ASN A 192 -16.77 -13.55 7.76
C ASN A 192 -15.77 -14.54 7.19
N GLN A 193 -16.19 -15.77 6.93
CA GLN A 193 -15.29 -16.88 6.55
C GLN A 193 -14.26 -16.51 5.48
N PRO A 194 -14.59 -15.72 4.44
CA PRO A 194 -13.63 -15.22 3.47
C PRO A 194 -12.53 -14.33 4.05
N ASP A 195 -12.84 -13.45 4.98
CA ASP A 195 -11.85 -12.56 5.60
C ASP A 195 -10.88 -13.36 6.47
N PHE A 196 -11.39 -14.37 7.16
CA PHE A 196 -10.56 -15.30 7.93
C PHE A 196 -9.64 -16.13 7.03
N ILE A 197 -10.15 -16.60 5.89
CA ILE A 197 -9.35 -17.34 4.92
C ILE A 197 -8.24 -16.46 4.34
N PHE A 198 -8.55 -15.22 3.98
CA PHE A 198 -7.56 -14.27 3.48
C PHE A 198 -6.49 -13.97 4.52
N LYS A 199 -6.88 -13.74 5.77
CA LYS A 199 -5.95 -13.55 6.90
C LYS A 199 -4.97 -14.72 7.01
N ARG A 200 -5.50 -15.95 7.07
CA ARG A 200 -4.67 -17.16 7.16
C ARG A 200 -3.73 -17.30 5.95
N PHE A 201 -4.20 -16.92 4.76
CA PHE A 201 -3.37 -16.90 3.57
C PHE A 201 -2.19 -15.93 3.70
N VAL A 202 -2.44 -14.70 4.16
CA VAL A 202 -1.38 -13.68 4.34
C VAL A 202 -0.40 -14.12 5.44
N GLU A 203 -0.89 -14.63 6.57
CA GLU A 203 -0.05 -15.16 7.65
C GLU A 203 0.84 -16.32 7.17
N ARG A 204 0.27 -17.23 6.37
CA ARG A 204 1.03 -18.35 5.80
C ARG A 204 2.03 -17.89 4.76
N LEU A 205 1.66 -16.94 3.92
CA LEU A 205 2.53 -16.34 2.91
C LEU A 205 3.76 -15.67 3.57
N ALA A 206 3.56 -14.92 4.64
CA ALA A 206 4.63 -14.29 5.40
C ALA A 206 5.54 -15.34 6.07
N ALA A 207 4.97 -16.39 6.67
CA ALA A 207 5.73 -17.45 7.33
C ALA A 207 6.52 -18.34 6.35
N ASP A 208 6.07 -18.41 5.10
CA ASP A 208 6.70 -19.21 4.05
C ASP A 208 8.02 -18.61 3.54
N ASN A 209 8.25 -17.32 3.77
CA ASN A 209 9.44 -16.60 3.33
C ASN A 209 9.73 -16.74 1.81
N GLY A 210 8.69 -16.90 1.00
CA GLY A 210 8.79 -16.96 -0.46
C GLY A 210 9.26 -18.31 -1.04
N ARG A 211 9.32 -19.38 -0.25
CA ARG A 211 9.78 -20.70 -0.70
C ARG A 211 8.81 -21.32 -1.70
N HIS A 212 7.52 -21.34 -1.37
CA HIS A 212 6.50 -21.91 -2.24
C HIS A 212 5.87 -20.83 -3.12
N ARG A 213 5.72 -21.11 -4.42
CA ARG A 213 5.29 -20.12 -5.42
C ARG A 213 4.05 -20.52 -6.20
N THR A 214 3.36 -21.58 -5.76
CA THR A 214 2.15 -22.08 -6.41
C THR A 214 0.91 -21.87 -5.56
N LEU A 215 -0.21 -21.57 -6.20
CA LEU A 215 -1.49 -21.42 -5.51
C LEU A 215 -1.99 -22.74 -4.92
N GLU A 216 -1.66 -23.86 -5.58
CA GLU A 216 -2.00 -25.21 -5.17
C GLU A 216 -1.44 -25.54 -3.78
N TYR A 217 -0.19 -25.15 -3.52
CA TYR A 217 0.43 -25.33 -2.21
C TYR A 217 -0.39 -24.65 -1.11
N TYR A 218 -0.68 -23.34 -1.27
CA TYR A 218 -1.43 -22.59 -0.26
C TYR A 218 -2.87 -23.09 -0.12
N ALA A 219 -3.52 -23.44 -1.22
CA ALA A 219 -4.87 -23.99 -1.19
C ALA A 219 -4.93 -25.32 -0.44
N GLY A 220 -3.93 -26.20 -0.67
CA GLY A 220 -3.79 -27.46 0.05
C GLY A 220 -3.60 -27.29 1.55
N GLN A 221 -2.83 -26.27 2.00
CA GLN A 221 -2.64 -25.96 3.43
C GLN A 221 -3.96 -25.61 4.14
N PHE A 222 -4.95 -25.12 3.41
CA PHE A 222 -6.25 -24.71 3.97
C PHE A 222 -7.39 -25.65 3.63
N CYS A 223 -7.10 -26.77 2.94
CA CYS A 223 -8.11 -27.70 2.46
C CYS A 223 -9.16 -27.06 1.53
N TYR A 224 -8.74 -26.06 0.73
CA TYR A 224 -9.58 -25.40 -0.27
C TYR A 224 -9.11 -25.75 -1.70
N SER A 225 -10.02 -25.63 -2.65
CA SER A 225 -9.62 -25.67 -4.07
C SER A 225 -8.86 -24.38 -4.44
N PRO A 226 -7.86 -24.44 -5.34
CA PRO A 226 -7.15 -23.25 -5.82
C PRO A 226 -8.09 -22.19 -6.38
N LYS A 227 -9.12 -22.61 -7.12
CA LYS A 227 -10.15 -21.71 -7.68
C LYS A 227 -10.92 -20.94 -6.58
N TYR A 228 -11.28 -21.63 -5.49
CA TYR A 228 -12.00 -21.01 -4.38
C TYR A 228 -11.10 -20.01 -3.64
N LEU A 229 -9.88 -20.41 -3.29
CA LEU A 229 -8.90 -19.54 -2.62
C LEU A 229 -8.58 -18.31 -3.46
N SER A 230 -8.32 -18.48 -4.77
CA SER A 230 -8.05 -17.38 -5.69
C SER A 230 -9.19 -16.37 -5.75
N ARG A 231 -10.44 -16.84 -5.79
CA ARG A 231 -11.62 -15.98 -5.80
C ARG A 231 -11.75 -15.14 -4.53
N ILE A 232 -11.49 -15.76 -3.37
CA ILE A 232 -11.52 -15.06 -2.08
C ILE A 232 -10.44 -13.98 -2.03
N ILE A 233 -9.20 -14.35 -2.35
CA ILE A 233 -8.05 -13.44 -2.34
C ILE A 233 -8.32 -12.25 -3.27
N LYS A 234 -8.75 -12.52 -4.51
CA LYS A 234 -9.06 -11.46 -5.48
C LYS A 234 -10.18 -10.54 -5.00
N ARG A 235 -11.23 -11.09 -4.38
CA ARG A 235 -12.35 -10.30 -3.85
C ARG A 235 -11.92 -9.38 -2.72
N ILE A 236 -11.04 -9.84 -1.83
CA ILE A 236 -10.63 -9.09 -0.64
C ILE A 236 -9.47 -8.14 -0.94
N SER A 237 -8.42 -8.61 -1.60
CA SER A 237 -7.22 -7.81 -1.89
C SER A 237 -7.30 -6.99 -3.18
N GLY A 238 -8.22 -7.32 -4.08
CA GLY A 238 -8.27 -6.77 -5.44
C GLY A 238 -7.18 -7.33 -6.38
N LYS A 239 -6.19 -8.09 -5.84
CA LYS A 239 -5.09 -8.70 -6.60
C LYS A 239 -5.34 -10.19 -6.87
N ASN A 240 -4.72 -10.71 -7.93
CA ASN A 240 -4.66 -12.14 -8.15
C ASN A 240 -3.78 -12.81 -7.05
N ALA A 241 -4.17 -13.98 -6.58
CA ALA A 241 -3.44 -14.73 -5.57
C ALA A 241 -1.99 -15.03 -5.98
N LEU A 242 -1.76 -15.45 -7.23
CA LEU A 242 -0.42 -15.70 -7.76
C LEU A 242 0.44 -14.42 -7.77
N THR A 243 -0.16 -13.26 -8.02
CA THR A 243 0.55 -11.99 -7.96
C THR A 243 1.09 -11.73 -6.55
N LEU A 244 0.27 -11.92 -5.50
CA LEU A 244 0.71 -11.77 -4.12
C LEU A 244 1.81 -12.77 -3.74
N ILE A 245 1.67 -14.02 -4.17
CA ILE A 245 2.66 -15.08 -3.94
C ILE A 245 4.01 -14.71 -4.57
N HIS A 246 3.99 -14.26 -5.83
CA HIS A 246 5.23 -13.89 -6.53
C HIS A 246 5.83 -12.60 -5.99
N GLU A 247 5.03 -11.59 -5.65
CA GLU A 247 5.51 -10.37 -5.00
C GLU A 247 6.25 -10.70 -3.69
N ASN A 248 5.67 -11.56 -2.85
CA ASN A 248 6.30 -12.01 -1.60
C ASN A 248 7.62 -12.77 -1.86
N ALA A 249 7.63 -13.71 -2.79
CA ALA A 249 8.83 -14.47 -3.11
C ALA A 249 9.97 -13.59 -3.64
N ILE A 250 9.65 -12.67 -4.54
CA ILE A 250 10.64 -11.73 -5.11
C ILE A 250 11.19 -10.79 -4.05
N GLU A 251 10.38 -10.33 -3.13
CA GLU A 251 10.84 -9.47 -2.04
C GLU A 251 11.87 -10.18 -1.14
N HIS A 252 11.61 -11.43 -0.78
CA HIS A 252 12.55 -12.25 -0.01
C HIS A 252 13.82 -12.55 -0.80
N ILE A 253 13.72 -12.87 -2.09
CA ILE A 253 14.87 -13.07 -2.96
C ILE A 253 15.72 -11.80 -3.05
N ILE A 254 15.12 -10.63 -3.22
CA ILE A 254 15.83 -9.35 -3.23
C ILE A 254 16.59 -9.13 -1.92
N ARG A 255 15.97 -9.45 -0.80
CA ARG A 255 16.61 -9.33 0.54
C ARG A 255 17.86 -10.20 0.63
N GLU A 256 17.77 -11.46 0.21
CA GLU A 256 18.93 -12.37 0.20
C GLU A 256 20.01 -11.90 -0.78
N LEU A 257 19.64 -11.44 -1.97
CA LEU A 257 20.60 -10.91 -2.94
C LEU A 257 21.35 -9.67 -2.43
N LYS A 258 20.68 -8.82 -1.64
CA LYS A 258 21.24 -7.56 -1.10
C LYS A 258 22.08 -7.76 0.16
N HIS A 259 21.65 -8.62 1.05
CA HIS A 259 22.12 -8.62 2.45
C HIS A 259 22.81 -9.90 2.87
N SER A 260 22.79 -10.96 2.04
CA SER A 260 23.50 -12.20 2.38
C SER A 260 24.79 -12.35 1.58
N SER A 261 25.76 -13.07 2.16
CA SER A 261 27.00 -13.50 1.49
C SER A 261 26.82 -14.80 0.69
N LYS A 262 25.61 -15.38 0.66
CA LYS A 262 25.31 -16.62 -0.04
C LYS A 262 25.54 -16.50 -1.54
N SER A 263 26.04 -17.56 -2.15
CA SER A 263 26.13 -17.67 -3.61
C SER A 263 24.72 -17.71 -4.25
N ILE A 264 24.63 -17.38 -5.51
CA ILE A 264 23.36 -17.48 -6.27
C ILE A 264 22.79 -18.90 -6.22
N LYS A 265 23.68 -19.92 -6.18
CA LYS A 265 23.29 -21.34 -6.08
C LYS A 265 22.67 -21.65 -4.72
N GLU A 266 23.24 -21.16 -3.63
CA GLU A 266 22.69 -21.33 -2.28
C GLU A 266 21.35 -20.65 -2.13
N ILE A 267 21.21 -19.39 -2.63
CA ILE A 267 19.93 -18.70 -2.63
C ILE A 267 18.88 -19.47 -3.43
N ALA A 268 19.23 -19.98 -4.62
CA ALA A 268 18.31 -20.79 -5.43
C ALA A 268 17.83 -22.03 -4.66
N ALA A 269 18.72 -22.68 -3.90
CA ALA A 269 18.39 -23.84 -3.09
C ALA A 269 17.48 -23.46 -1.90
N ASP A 270 17.76 -22.36 -1.20
CA ASP A 270 16.96 -21.88 -0.07
C ASP A 270 15.51 -21.57 -0.47
N PHE A 271 15.32 -21.12 -1.71
CA PHE A 271 14.00 -20.87 -2.29
C PHE A 271 13.43 -22.09 -3.04
N GLU A 272 13.99 -23.28 -2.84
CA GLU A 272 13.49 -24.54 -3.42
C GLU A 272 13.34 -24.50 -4.95
N PHE A 273 14.28 -23.88 -5.65
CA PHE A 273 14.37 -24.02 -7.10
C PHE A 273 15.14 -25.29 -7.46
N SER A 274 14.61 -26.04 -8.42
CA SER A 274 15.22 -27.28 -8.89
C SER A 274 16.64 -27.11 -9.46
N ASN A 275 16.95 -25.94 -9.99
CA ASN A 275 18.29 -25.55 -10.43
C ASN A 275 18.43 -24.03 -10.55
N VAL A 276 19.69 -23.59 -10.68
CA VAL A 276 20.04 -22.16 -10.79
C VAL A 276 19.47 -21.49 -12.05
N SER A 277 19.32 -22.26 -13.14
CA SER A 277 18.79 -21.71 -14.39
C SER A 277 17.34 -21.30 -14.26
N PHE A 278 16.49 -22.12 -13.63
CA PHE A 278 15.09 -21.76 -13.36
C PHE A 278 14.98 -20.58 -12.38
N PHE A 279 15.84 -20.55 -11.36
CA PHE A 279 15.93 -19.39 -10.45
C PHE A 279 16.26 -18.10 -11.22
N SER A 280 17.28 -18.14 -12.07
CA SER A 280 17.71 -16.98 -12.85
C SER A 280 16.64 -16.49 -13.82
N GLN A 281 15.94 -17.42 -14.50
CA GLN A 281 14.80 -17.08 -15.35
C GLN A 281 13.65 -16.46 -14.58
N TYR A 282 13.34 -17.02 -13.40
CA TYR A 282 12.30 -16.49 -12.53
C TYR A 282 12.60 -15.06 -12.08
N VAL A 283 13.82 -14.82 -11.60
CA VAL A 283 14.24 -13.48 -11.16
C VAL A 283 14.23 -12.50 -12.34
N LYS A 284 14.79 -12.89 -13.49
CA LYS A 284 14.80 -12.05 -14.69
C LYS A 284 13.38 -11.72 -15.18
N LYS A 285 12.47 -12.67 -15.12
CA LYS A 285 11.04 -12.43 -15.46
C LYS A 285 10.39 -11.35 -14.59
N HIS A 286 10.73 -11.30 -13.31
CA HIS A 286 10.07 -10.41 -12.35
C HIS A 286 10.83 -9.09 -12.11
N LEU A 287 12.15 -9.07 -12.25
CA LEU A 287 13.01 -7.90 -12.00
C LEU A 287 13.59 -7.29 -13.28
N GLY A 288 13.45 -7.95 -14.43
CA GLY A 288 14.04 -7.51 -15.70
C GLY A 288 15.52 -7.85 -15.86
N VAL A 289 16.23 -8.20 -14.78
CA VAL A 289 17.67 -8.52 -14.75
C VAL A 289 17.92 -9.86 -14.08
N THR A 290 19.06 -10.48 -14.37
CA THR A 290 19.47 -11.73 -13.70
C THR A 290 19.88 -11.49 -12.25
N PRO A 291 19.86 -12.53 -11.36
CA PRO A 291 20.34 -12.40 -9.98
C PRO A 291 21.75 -11.85 -9.85
N SER A 292 22.66 -12.27 -10.75
CA SER A 292 24.04 -11.83 -10.75
C SER A 292 24.19 -10.36 -11.15
N GLU A 293 23.49 -9.94 -12.20
CA GLU A 293 23.42 -8.53 -12.62
C GLU A 293 22.81 -7.67 -11.52
N TYR A 294 21.72 -8.14 -10.89
CA TYR A 294 21.07 -7.43 -9.78
C TYR A 294 22.04 -7.19 -8.62
N ARG A 295 22.81 -8.22 -8.23
CA ARG A 295 23.81 -8.14 -7.16
C ARG A 295 24.97 -7.20 -7.54
N SER A 296 25.48 -7.30 -8.77
CA SER A 296 26.57 -6.45 -9.25
C SER A 296 26.19 -4.97 -9.28
N ASN A 297 24.97 -4.66 -9.70
CA ASN A 297 24.46 -3.27 -9.72
C ASN A 297 24.39 -2.65 -8.32
N ILE A 298 24.22 -3.45 -7.27
CA ILE A 298 24.19 -2.96 -5.88
C ILE A 298 25.60 -2.83 -5.29
N THR A 299 26.53 -3.70 -5.69
CA THR A 299 27.93 -3.68 -5.20
C THR A 299 28.82 -2.74 -6.00
N GLY A 300 28.43 -2.33 -7.21
CA GLY A 300 29.17 -1.44 -8.08
C GLY A 300 28.97 0.06 -7.84
N ASP A 301 28.03 0.45 -6.97
CA ASP A 301 27.80 1.83 -6.51
C ASP A 301 28.57 2.17 -5.22
N LYS A 302 29.75 1.58 -5.02
CA LYS A 302 30.68 1.94 -3.93
C LYS A 302 31.95 2.57 -4.46
#